data_b95d8ccdc80e4952f82d279423f1ac34
#
_entry.id   b95d8ccdc80e4952f82d279423f1ac34
#
_cell.length_a   1.000
_cell.length_b   1.000
_cell.length_c   1.000
_cell.angle_alpha   90.00
_cell.angle_beta   90.00
_cell.angle_gamma   90.00
#
_symmetry.space_group_name_H-M   'P 1'
#
loop_
_entity.id
_entity.type
_entity.pdbx_description
1 polymer ?
#
loop_
_entity_poly.entity_id
_entity_poly.type
_entity_poly.pdbx_seq_one_letter_code
_entity_poly.pdbx_strand_id
1 'polypeptide(L)'
;MDYEIDYKDIGIIRFIKNNRARRIIISIKPEFVRVTIPRRHTLKDAQKFVKQKIDWIKIHSNNMKTLLLKSKKLPIIDKEEAREKLGKRLSELAQMYDFKYNKLSIRSQKTRWGSCSSKNNISLNMKLLHLPDKLIDYILLHELVHTRVKNHSQDFWNELESVVPNSHSVDKELREYQYCLF
;
A
#
# COMPACT_ATOMS: atom_id res chain seq x y z
N MET A 1 -8.90 -26.83 5.24
CA MET A 1 -10.27 -26.40 5.57
C MET A 1 -10.22 -24.94 5.93
N ASP A 2 -11.05 -24.14 5.29
CA ASP A 2 -11.24 -22.74 5.57
C ASP A 2 -12.49 -22.59 6.43
N TYR A 3 -12.47 -21.71 7.41
CA TYR A 3 -13.59 -21.47 8.32
C TYR A 3 -14.02 -20.01 8.20
N GLU A 4 -15.33 -19.78 8.19
CA GLU A 4 -15.91 -18.43 8.24
C GLU A 4 -16.69 -18.28 9.54
N ILE A 5 -16.47 -17.16 10.23
CA ILE A 5 -17.19 -16.81 11.45
C ILE A 5 -17.63 -15.36 11.31
N ASP A 6 -18.91 -15.11 11.55
CA ASP A 6 -19.45 -13.75 11.60
C ASP A 6 -19.27 -13.16 13.01
N TYR A 7 -18.62 -12.01 13.06
CA TYR A 7 -18.41 -11.24 14.29
C TYR A 7 -19.31 -9.99 14.21
N LYS A 8 -20.26 -9.89 15.13
CA LYS A 8 -21.35 -8.89 15.18
C LYS A 8 -20.93 -7.45 14.79
N ASP A 9 -19.73 -7.01 15.19
CA ASP A 9 -19.29 -5.62 14.97
C ASP A 9 -18.23 -5.47 13.84
N ILE A 10 -17.80 -6.58 13.23
CA ILE A 10 -16.71 -6.61 12.24
C ILE A 10 -17.23 -7.13 10.90
N GLY A 11 -18.13 -8.13 10.95
CA GLY A 11 -18.56 -8.94 9.83
C GLY A 11 -17.74 -10.22 9.68
N ILE A 12 -17.65 -10.73 8.47
CA ILE A 12 -17.07 -12.05 8.18
C ILE A 12 -15.56 -12.07 8.42
N ILE A 13 -15.11 -13.00 9.26
CA ILE A 13 -13.69 -13.33 9.43
C ILE A 13 -13.43 -14.71 8.83
N ARG A 14 -12.55 -14.76 7.81
CA ARG A 14 -12.11 -16.00 7.14
C ARG A 14 -10.81 -16.50 7.71
N PHE A 15 -10.81 -17.67 8.29
CA PHE A 15 -9.64 -18.37 8.81
C PHE A 15 -9.11 -19.34 7.75
N ILE A 16 -7.91 -19.10 7.23
CA ILE A 16 -7.34 -19.84 6.11
C ILE A 16 -6.01 -20.47 6.53
N LYS A 17 -5.91 -21.80 6.45
CA LYS A 17 -4.63 -22.48 6.68
C LYS A 17 -3.65 -22.23 5.53
N ASN A 18 -2.41 -21.87 5.92
CA ASN A 18 -1.32 -21.68 4.97
C ASN A 18 -0.01 -22.27 5.52
N ASN A 19 0.43 -23.36 4.93
CA ASN A 19 1.62 -24.10 5.36
C ASN A 19 2.94 -23.35 5.17
N ARG A 20 2.97 -22.30 4.33
CA ARG A 20 4.14 -21.44 4.09
C ARG A 20 4.20 -20.28 5.11
N ALA A 21 3.12 -19.98 5.78
CA ALA A 21 3.10 -18.92 6.78
C ALA A 21 3.88 -19.36 8.03
N ARG A 22 4.63 -18.44 8.62
CA ARG A 22 5.42 -18.67 9.84
C ARG A 22 4.73 -18.16 11.11
N ARG A 23 3.75 -17.26 10.98
CA ARG A 23 3.00 -16.63 12.08
C ARG A 23 1.54 -16.41 11.68
N ILE A 24 0.67 -16.23 12.68
CA ILE A 24 -0.72 -15.82 12.42
C ILE A 24 -0.69 -14.38 11.89
N ILE A 25 -1.41 -14.14 10.78
CA ILE A 25 -1.48 -12.83 10.12
C ILE A 25 -2.95 -12.45 9.98
N ILE A 26 -3.29 -11.24 10.41
CA ILE A 26 -4.60 -10.62 10.17
C ILE A 26 -4.45 -9.64 9.02
N SER A 27 -5.30 -9.75 8.01
CA SER A 27 -5.35 -8.84 6.84
C SER A 27 -6.78 -8.37 6.64
N ILE A 28 -6.99 -7.07 6.71
CA ILE A 28 -8.28 -6.45 6.40
C ILE A 28 -8.46 -6.45 4.88
N LYS A 29 -9.60 -6.94 4.41
CA LYS A 29 -10.02 -6.93 3.01
C LYS A 29 -11.31 -6.12 2.87
N PRO A 30 -11.65 -5.65 1.66
CA PRO A 30 -12.88 -4.89 1.44
C PRO A 30 -14.15 -5.57 1.97
N GLU A 31 -14.27 -6.86 1.80
CA GLU A 31 -15.48 -7.63 2.09
C GLU A 31 -15.40 -8.49 3.34
N PHE A 32 -14.19 -8.80 3.82
CA PHE A 32 -13.95 -9.68 4.97
C PHE A 32 -12.59 -9.47 5.60
N VAL A 33 -12.43 -9.96 6.82
CA VAL A 33 -11.12 -10.03 7.48
C VAL A 33 -10.51 -11.40 7.25
N ARG A 34 -9.31 -11.46 6.66
CA ARG A 34 -8.57 -12.70 6.47
C ARG A 34 -7.62 -12.96 7.61
N VAL A 35 -7.72 -14.14 8.23
CA VAL A 35 -6.79 -14.64 9.24
C VAL A 35 -6.04 -15.85 8.69
N THR A 36 -4.74 -15.69 8.46
CA THR A 36 -3.88 -16.77 7.97
C THR A 36 -3.35 -17.57 9.15
N ILE A 37 -3.58 -18.88 9.15
CA ILE A 37 -3.16 -19.82 10.21
C ILE A 37 -1.96 -20.63 9.71
N PRO A 38 -0.78 -20.52 10.34
CA PRO A 38 0.37 -21.36 10.03
C PRO A 38 0.13 -22.82 10.38
N ARG A 39 0.95 -23.73 9.83
CA ARG A 39 0.83 -25.18 10.09
C ARG A 39 0.89 -25.54 11.59
N ARG A 40 1.71 -24.81 12.36
CA ARG A 40 1.95 -25.09 13.79
C ARG A 40 0.88 -24.51 14.74
N HIS A 41 -0.11 -23.78 14.21
CA HIS A 41 -1.17 -23.15 15.00
C HIS A 41 -2.54 -23.77 14.70
N THR A 42 -3.39 -23.77 15.72
CA THR A 42 -4.78 -24.24 15.65
C THR A 42 -5.74 -23.10 15.32
N LEU A 43 -6.99 -23.47 14.95
CA LEU A 43 -8.06 -22.48 14.83
C LEU A 43 -8.31 -21.74 16.15
N LYS A 44 -8.23 -22.45 17.29
CA LYS A 44 -8.39 -21.84 18.63
C LYS A 44 -7.33 -20.77 18.91
N ASP A 45 -6.08 -21.00 18.50
CA ASP A 45 -5.00 -20.01 18.65
C ASP A 45 -5.28 -18.76 17.82
N ALA A 46 -5.75 -18.95 16.58
CA ALA A 46 -6.10 -17.85 15.69
C ALA A 46 -7.30 -17.04 16.21
N GLN A 47 -8.33 -17.71 16.76
CA GLN A 47 -9.47 -17.05 17.40
C GLN A 47 -9.05 -16.25 18.64
N LYS A 48 -8.16 -16.82 19.49
CA LYS A 48 -7.59 -16.12 20.64
C LYS A 48 -6.83 -14.85 20.19
N PHE A 49 -6.03 -14.97 19.13
CA PHE A 49 -5.29 -13.83 18.57
C PHE A 49 -6.24 -12.76 18.01
N VAL A 50 -7.32 -13.15 17.31
CA VAL A 50 -8.36 -12.23 16.84
C VAL A 50 -8.99 -11.47 18.01
N LYS A 51 -9.36 -12.16 19.09
CA LYS A 51 -9.92 -11.52 20.30
C LYS A 51 -8.97 -10.47 20.89
N GLN A 52 -7.68 -10.76 20.95
CA GLN A 52 -6.66 -9.81 21.45
C GLN A 52 -6.50 -8.58 20.55
N LYS A 53 -6.84 -8.69 19.27
CA LYS A 53 -6.71 -7.63 18.28
C LYS A 53 -8.05 -7.05 17.81
N ILE A 54 -9.12 -7.31 18.55
CA ILE A 54 -10.49 -6.99 18.13
C ILE A 54 -10.68 -5.50 17.87
N ASP A 55 -10.18 -4.64 18.74
CA ASP A 55 -10.30 -3.18 18.58
C ASP A 55 -9.50 -2.67 17.39
N TRP A 56 -8.29 -3.19 17.20
CA TRP A 56 -7.47 -2.90 16.03
C TRP A 56 -8.21 -3.30 14.73
N ILE A 57 -8.82 -4.49 14.71
CA ILE A 57 -9.59 -4.97 13.55
C ILE A 57 -10.78 -4.06 13.28
N LYS A 58 -11.54 -3.64 14.32
CA LYS A 58 -12.69 -2.74 14.17
C LYS A 58 -12.29 -1.40 13.56
N ILE A 59 -11.24 -0.77 14.09
CA ILE A 59 -10.74 0.51 13.59
C ILE A 59 -10.36 0.41 12.11
N HIS A 60 -9.52 -0.57 11.76
CA HIS A 60 -9.04 -0.73 10.38
C HIS A 60 -10.13 -1.19 9.41
N SER A 61 -11.10 -1.99 9.85
CA SER A 61 -12.26 -2.38 9.03
C SER A 61 -13.16 -1.18 8.72
N ASN A 62 -13.38 -0.29 9.69
CA ASN A 62 -14.16 0.93 9.49
C ASN A 62 -13.44 1.92 8.57
N ASN A 63 -12.13 2.10 8.75
CA ASN A 63 -11.30 2.91 7.86
C ASN A 63 -11.38 2.38 6.42
N MET A 64 -11.25 1.07 6.24
CA MET A 64 -11.38 0.41 4.93
C MET A 64 -12.75 0.68 4.29
N LYS A 65 -13.85 0.52 5.03
CA LYS A 65 -15.21 0.82 4.53
C LYS A 65 -15.36 2.27 4.09
N THR A 66 -14.85 3.20 4.90
CA THR A 66 -14.87 4.64 4.58
C THR A 66 -14.08 4.96 3.31
N LEU A 67 -12.89 4.39 3.16
CA LEU A 67 -12.06 4.56 1.96
C LEU A 67 -12.74 3.98 0.72
N LEU A 68 -13.39 2.81 0.83
CA LEU A 68 -14.15 2.20 -0.27
C LEU A 68 -15.34 3.05 -0.70
N LEU A 69 -16.07 3.65 0.24
CA LEU A 69 -17.16 4.57 -0.07
C LEU A 69 -16.66 5.82 -0.81
N LYS A 70 -15.53 6.37 -0.36
CA LYS A 70 -14.87 7.49 -1.03
C LYS A 70 -14.37 7.11 -2.42
N SER A 71 -13.76 5.93 -2.59
CA SER A 71 -13.19 5.49 -3.88
C SER A 71 -14.24 5.31 -4.97
N LYS A 72 -15.46 4.92 -4.63
CA LYS A 72 -16.59 4.80 -5.58
C LYS A 72 -17.04 6.14 -6.17
N LYS A 73 -16.72 7.25 -5.51
CA LYS A 73 -17.09 8.62 -5.93
C LYS A 73 -15.92 9.39 -6.54
N LEU A 74 -14.78 8.73 -6.76
CA LEU A 74 -13.60 9.40 -7.31
C LEU A 74 -13.85 9.82 -8.76
N PRO A 75 -13.42 11.02 -9.14
CA PRO A 75 -13.53 11.49 -10.53
C PRO A 75 -12.65 10.63 -11.45
N ILE A 76 -13.03 10.60 -12.72
CA ILE A 76 -12.15 10.02 -13.75
C ILE A 76 -10.97 10.96 -13.91
N ILE A 77 -9.76 10.41 -13.77
CA ILE A 77 -8.53 11.18 -13.97
C ILE A 77 -8.20 11.20 -15.46
N ASP A 78 -7.95 12.39 -15.98
CA ASP A 78 -7.34 12.56 -17.28
C ASP A 78 -5.85 12.22 -17.24
N LYS A 79 -5.35 11.56 -18.28
CA LYS A 79 -3.96 11.09 -18.34
C LYS A 79 -2.98 12.24 -18.53
N GLU A 80 -3.34 13.27 -19.27
CA GLU A 80 -2.47 14.43 -19.49
C GLU A 80 -2.44 15.30 -18.23
N GLU A 81 -3.57 15.48 -17.54
CA GLU A 81 -3.60 16.11 -16.22
C GLU A 81 -2.67 15.39 -15.23
N ALA A 82 -2.75 14.05 -15.19
CA ALA A 82 -1.87 13.26 -14.35
C ALA A 82 -0.39 13.41 -14.73
N ARG A 83 -0.09 13.50 -16.03
CA ARG A 83 1.27 13.71 -16.54
C ARG A 83 1.82 15.06 -16.12
N GLU A 84 1.04 16.10 -16.26
CA GLU A 84 1.43 17.46 -15.88
C GLU A 84 1.68 17.55 -14.38
N LYS A 85 0.69 17.20 -13.55
CA LYS A 85 0.77 17.31 -12.09
C LYS A 85 1.88 16.44 -11.48
N LEU A 86 1.87 15.14 -11.80
CA LEU A 86 2.85 14.20 -11.25
C LEU A 86 4.24 14.44 -11.83
N GLY A 87 4.34 14.86 -13.11
CA GLY A 87 5.60 15.19 -13.76
C GLY A 87 6.25 16.41 -13.15
N LYS A 88 5.49 17.48 -12.93
CA LYS A 88 5.95 18.69 -12.24
C LYS A 88 6.47 18.34 -10.84
N ARG A 89 5.65 17.63 -10.04
CA ARG A 89 6.03 17.27 -8.67
C ARG A 89 7.24 16.35 -8.61
N LEU A 90 7.34 15.37 -9.51
CA LEU A 90 8.50 14.48 -9.61
C LEU A 90 9.79 15.27 -9.91
N SER A 91 9.72 16.25 -10.83
CA SER A 91 10.87 17.10 -11.17
C SER A 91 11.30 17.98 -10.01
N GLU A 92 10.36 18.57 -9.28
CA GLU A 92 10.63 19.36 -8.07
C GLU A 92 11.36 18.54 -7.01
N LEU A 93 10.85 17.34 -6.70
CA LEU A 93 11.47 16.44 -5.72
C LEU A 93 12.83 15.93 -6.20
N ALA A 94 12.96 15.61 -7.49
CA ALA A 94 14.23 15.17 -8.05
C ALA A 94 15.30 16.28 -7.94
N GLN A 95 14.94 17.53 -8.20
CA GLN A 95 15.85 18.67 -8.02
C GLN A 95 16.19 18.92 -6.55
N MET A 96 15.20 18.86 -5.66
CA MET A 96 15.36 19.12 -4.23
C MET A 96 16.34 18.15 -3.55
N TYR A 97 16.30 16.86 -3.98
CA TYR A 97 17.11 15.79 -3.38
C TYR A 97 18.22 15.26 -4.30
N ASP A 98 18.54 16.00 -5.38
CA ASP A 98 19.58 15.65 -6.37
C ASP A 98 19.43 14.24 -6.97
N PHE A 99 18.20 13.81 -7.25
CA PHE A 99 17.95 12.57 -7.98
C PHE A 99 17.94 12.80 -9.49
N LYS A 100 18.42 11.80 -10.25
CA LYS A 100 18.42 11.81 -11.72
C LYS A 100 17.62 10.63 -12.27
N TYR A 101 16.66 10.92 -13.13
CA TYR A 101 15.90 9.91 -13.88
C TYR A 101 15.87 10.23 -15.36
N ASN A 102 15.62 9.22 -16.22
CA ASN A 102 15.69 9.42 -17.68
C ASN A 102 14.35 9.85 -18.27
N LYS A 103 13.31 9.03 -18.06
CA LYS A 103 11.98 9.27 -18.68
C LYS A 103 10.88 9.02 -17.66
N LEU A 104 9.81 9.83 -17.74
CA LEU A 104 8.56 9.60 -17.02
C LEU A 104 7.50 9.05 -17.98
N SER A 105 6.76 8.05 -17.54
CA SER A 105 5.56 7.57 -18.22
C SER A 105 4.39 7.45 -17.24
N ILE A 106 3.21 7.90 -17.66
CA ILE A 106 1.97 7.74 -16.90
C ILE A 106 1.21 6.53 -17.42
N ARG A 107 0.76 5.67 -16.52
CA ARG A 107 0.05 4.43 -16.83
C ARG A 107 -1.19 4.26 -15.96
N SER A 108 -2.11 3.40 -16.39
CA SER A 108 -3.25 2.94 -15.61
C SER A 108 -3.04 1.46 -15.25
N GLN A 109 -2.29 1.20 -14.19
CA GLN A 109 -1.96 -0.17 -13.74
C GLN A 109 -2.94 -0.64 -12.68
N LYS A 110 -3.10 -1.98 -12.56
CA LYS A 110 -4.04 -2.60 -11.61
C LYS A 110 -3.38 -3.05 -10.30
N THR A 111 -2.04 -2.97 -10.17
CA THR A 111 -1.35 -3.66 -9.06
C THR A 111 -0.25 -2.85 -8.38
N ARG A 112 0.15 -1.71 -8.95
CA ARG A 112 1.26 -0.91 -8.42
C ARG A 112 1.06 0.58 -8.63
N TRP A 113 1.64 1.37 -7.75
CA TRP A 113 1.61 2.81 -7.79
C TRP A 113 2.66 3.40 -8.73
N GLY A 114 3.84 2.79 -8.75
CA GLY A 114 4.96 3.20 -9.59
C GLY A 114 5.91 2.06 -9.89
N SER A 115 6.94 2.35 -10.66
CA SER A 115 8.11 1.50 -10.87
C SER A 115 9.26 2.28 -11.49
N CYS A 116 10.50 1.96 -11.08
CA CYS A 116 11.72 2.46 -11.69
C CYS A 116 12.47 1.31 -12.39
N SER A 117 12.80 1.48 -13.67
CA SER A 117 13.57 0.48 -14.43
C SER A 117 15.06 0.54 -14.12
N SER A 118 15.84 -0.48 -14.57
CA SER A 118 17.30 -0.48 -14.49
C SER A 118 17.94 0.71 -15.22
N LYS A 119 17.26 1.26 -16.23
CA LYS A 119 17.68 2.44 -17.00
C LYS A 119 17.15 3.76 -16.39
N ASN A 120 16.71 3.78 -15.14
CA ASN A 120 16.16 4.96 -14.46
C ASN A 120 14.93 5.59 -15.16
N ASN A 121 14.14 4.78 -15.90
CA ASN A 121 12.85 5.23 -16.41
C ASN A 121 11.80 5.00 -15.32
N ILE A 122 11.07 6.05 -14.95
CA ILE A 122 10.02 6.01 -13.93
C ILE A 122 8.67 5.87 -14.64
N SER A 123 7.85 4.94 -14.17
CA SER A 123 6.44 4.81 -14.56
C SER A 123 5.58 5.07 -13.34
N LEU A 124 4.61 5.97 -13.43
CA LEU A 124 3.67 6.32 -12.36
C LEU A 124 2.25 5.96 -12.76
N ASN A 125 1.47 5.54 -11.79
CA ASN A 125 0.05 5.29 -11.99
C ASN A 125 -0.75 6.57 -11.87
N MET A 126 -1.61 6.87 -12.86
CA MET A 126 -2.48 8.05 -12.82
C MET A 126 -3.36 8.11 -11.57
N LYS A 127 -3.72 6.95 -11.00
CA LYS A 127 -4.50 6.85 -9.75
C LYS A 127 -3.80 7.48 -8.54
N LEU A 128 -2.53 7.85 -8.64
CA LEU A 128 -1.82 8.62 -7.61
C LEU A 128 -2.56 9.91 -7.26
N LEU A 129 -3.21 10.55 -8.23
CA LEU A 129 -4.00 11.78 -8.00
C LEU A 129 -5.21 11.59 -7.07
N HIS A 130 -5.56 10.37 -6.71
CA HIS A 130 -6.57 10.08 -5.69
C HIS A 130 -6.01 9.99 -4.26
N LEU A 131 -4.69 10.04 -4.13
CA LEU A 131 -4.03 9.98 -2.83
C LEU A 131 -3.84 11.38 -2.25
N PRO A 132 -3.74 11.50 -0.92
CA PRO A 132 -3.22 12.70 -0.28
C PRO A 132 -1.80 13.03 -0.77
N ASP A 133 -1.48 14.31 -0.87
CA ASP A 133 -0.16 14.81 -1.38
C ASP A 133 1.03 14.15 -0.67
N LYS A 134 0.94 13.95 0.64
CA LYS A 134 1.96 13.24 1.42
C LYS A 134 2.27 11.83 0.89
N LEU A 135 1.23 11.09 0.47
CA LEU A 135 1.39 9.74 -0.08
C LEU A 135 1.85 9.78 -1.54
N ILE A 136 1.46 10.81 -2.29
CA ILE A 136 2.00 11.05 -3.62
C ILE A 136 3.51 11.28 -3.51
N ASP A 137 3.95 12.23 -2.69
CA ASP A 137 5.37 12.54 -2.48
C ASP A 137 6.17 11.32 -2.04
N TYR A 138 5.61 10.52 -1.12
CA TYR A 138 6.24 9.26 -0.68
C TYR A 138 6.51 8.33 -1.87
N ILE A 139 5.52 8.12 -2.76
CA ILE A 139 5.68 7.21 -3.90
C ILE A 139 6.67 7.80 -4.92
N LEU A 140 6.61 9.09 -5.18
CA LEU A 140 7.56 9.76 -6.08
C LEU A 140 8.98 9.61 -5.57
N LEU A 141 9.23 9.86 -4.28
CA LEU A 141 10.54 9.69 -3.65
C LEU A 141 10.97 8.23 -3.60
N HIS A 142 10.07 7.28 -3.35
CA HIS A 142 10.33 5.85 -3.43
C HIS A 142 10.87 5.45 -4.81
N GLU A 143 10.24 5.91 -5.89
CA GLU A 143 10.70 5.63 -7.26
C GLU A 143 12.00 6.39 -7.61
N LEU A 144 12.20 7.59 -7.05
CA LEU A 144 13.45 8.33 -7.20
C LEU A 144 14.61 7.65 -6.47
N VAL A 145 14.42 7.14 -5.27
CA VAL A 145 15.43 6.35 -4.54
C VAL A 145 15.84 5.11 -5.35
N HIS A 146 14.90 4.48 -6.06
CA HIS A 146 15.24 3.38 -6.98
C HIS A 146 16.14 3.78 -8.14
N THR A 147 16.36 5.07 -8.41
CA THR A 147 17.38 5.48 -9.40
C THR A 147 18.80 5.22 -8.90
N ARG A 148 19.00 5.19 -7.57
CA ARG A 148 20.29 4.91 -6.91
C ARG A 148 20.35 3.47 -6.38
N VAL A 149 19.32 3.00 -5.68
CA VAL A 149 19.27 1.68 -5.03
C VAL A 149 18.13 0.86 -5.61
N LYS A 150 18.45 -0.17 -6.43
CA LYS A 150 17.46 -0.92 -7.23
C LYS A 150 16.60 -1.92 -6.45
N ASN A 151 17.05 -2.39 -5.31
CA ASN A 151 16.35 -3.34 -4.47
C ASN A 151 15.95 -2.71 -3.14
N HIS A 152 15.02 -3.32 -2.41
CA HIS A 152 14.58 -2.87 -1.10
C HIS A 152 15.49 -3.40 0.03
N SER A 153 16.83 -3.26 -0.15
CA SER A 153 17.83 -3.56 0.88
C SER A 153 17.78 -2.55 2.03
N GLN A 154 18.61 -2.74 3.05
CA GLN A 154 18.76 -1.76 4.12
C GLN A 154 19.19 -0.39 3.59
N ASP A 155 20.05 -0.35 2.58
CA ASP A 155 20.51 0.90 1.95
C ASP A 155 19.35 1.67 1.32
N PHE A 156 18.40 0.96 0.67
CA PHE A 156 17.18 1.58 0.15
C PHE A 156 16.37 2.26 1.25
N TRP A 157 16.14 1.54 2.36
CA TRP A 157 15.35 2.09 3.47
C TRP A 157 16.07 3.25 4.17
N ASN A 158 17.39 3.18 4.29
CA ASN A 158 18.19 4.28 4.83
C ASN A 158 18.10 5.53 3.95
N GLU A 159 18.26 5.36 2.63
CA GLU A 159 18.14 6.46 1.66
C GLU A 159 16.71 7.04 1.66
N LEU A 160 15.67 6.18 1.67
CA LEU A 160 14.29 6.64 1.71
C LEU A 160 13.96 7.38 3.02
N GLU A 161 14.43 6.90 4.15
CA GLU A 161 14.22 7.54 5.46
C GLU A 161 14.89 8.92 5.53
N SER A 162 16.02 9.13 4.83
CA SER A 162 16.72 10.43 4.78
C SER A 162 15.90 11.50 4.06
N VAL A 163 15.03 11.13 3.12
CA VAL A 163 14.19 12.05 2.34
C VAL A 163 12.71 12.01 2.74
N VAL A 164 12.27 10.94 3.39
CA VAL A 164 10.91 10.79 3.94
C VAL A 164 10.99 10.29 5.38
N PRO A 165 10.98 11.18 6.37
CA PRO A 165 10.98 10.77 7.78
C PRO A 165 9.78 9.88 8.12
N ASN A 166 10.02 8.81 8.89
CA ASN A 166 9.02 7.78 9.22
C ASN A 166 8.46 7.02 8.00
N SER A 167 9.31 6.78 6.99
CA SER A 167 8.95 6.14 5.72
C SER A 167 8.19 4.83 5.89
N HIS A 168 8.55 3.99 6.87
CA HIS A 168 7.83 2.75 7.19
C HIS A 168 6.38 2.99 7.65
N SER A 169 6.11 4.08 8.38
CA SER A 169 4.75 4.43 8.80
C SER A 169 3.91 4.89 7.61
N VAL A 170 4.52 5.65 6.70
CA VAL A 170 3.87 6.13 5.47
C VAL A 170 3.57 4.96 4.52
N ASP A 171 4.50 3.99 4.38
CA ASP A 171 4.27 2.76 3.62
C ASP A 171 3.07 1.96 4.16
N LYS A 172 2.94 1.88 5.48
CA LYS A 172 1.80 1.21 6.11
C LYS A 172 0.48 1.92 5.82
N GLU A 173 0.46 3.25 5.87
CA GLU A 173 -0.71 4.06 5.52
C GLU A 173 -1.10 3.85 4.04
N LEU A 174 -0.13 3.86 3.13
CA LEU A 174 -0.34 3.64 1.70
C LEU A 174 -1.01 2.30 1.39
N ARG A 175 -0.72 1.25 2.14
CA ARG A 175 -1.33 -0.09 1.94
C ARG A 175 -2.84 -0.09 2.14
N GLU A 176 -3.38 0.80 2.98
CA GLU A 176 -4.84 0.92 3.16
C GLU A 176 -5.51 1.43 1.88
N TYR A 177 -4.87 2.38 1.18
CA TYR A 177 -5.36 2.90 -0.10
C TYR A 177 -5.24 1.88 -1.25
N GLN A 178 -4.24 1.03 -1.23
CA GLN A 178 -4.02 0.04 -2.29
C GLN A 178 -5.21 -0.91 -2.45
N TYR A 179 -5.84 -1.33 -1.36
CA TYR A 179 -7.01 -2.21 -1.41
C TYR A 179 -8.28 -1.53 -1.92
N CYS A 180 -8.32 -0.20 -1.91
CA CYS A 180 -9.50 0.56 -2.32
C CYS A 180 -9.42 1.05 -3.75
N LEU A 181 -8.21 1.20 -4.29
CA LEU A 181 -7.96 1.78 -5.60
C LEU A 181 -7.50 0.76 -6.65
N PHE A 182 -7.11 -0.45 -6.24
CA PHE A 182 -6.74 -1.60 -7.09
C PHE A 182 -7.61 -2.81 -6.81
#